data_5ee583d14f5f61b878205cc3760a7b0a
#
_entry.id   5ee583d14f5f61b878205cc3760a7b0a
#
_cell.length_a   1.000
_cell.length_b   1.000
_cell.length_c   1.000
_cell.angle_alpha   90.00
_cell.angle_beta   90.00
_cell.angle_gamma   90.00
#
_symmetry.space_group_name_H-M   'P 1'
#
loop_
_entity.id
_entity.type
_entity.pdbx_description
1 polymer ?
#
loop_
_entity_poly.entity_id
_entity_poly.type
_entity_poly.pdbx_seq_one_letter_code
_entity_poly.pdbx_strand_id
1 'polypeptide(L)'
;AADAQPIVPARAMQLIERCLGSAETPVHVAVRSSEILVKTGPTTISARLVEGRFPRWRDVFPDRPDAVRVHLVAGPLLAAVRQAAIVTSEQSKGVDFAFENGQLVLSGRSAESGESRIELPIDHAGAGVRIKMDPRFVSDFLRVLDGGVNVSVELTDAQSACVCRTDDGYGYVIMPLAAD
;
A
#
# COMPACT_ATOMS: atom_id res chain seq x y z
N ALA A 1 22.92 5.57 24.99
CA ALA A 1 22.56 6.08 23.67
C ALA A 1 21.19 6.68 23.83
N ALA A 2 21.05 7.96 23.51
CA ALA A 2 19.75 8.64 23.54
C ALA A 2 18.81 7.95 22.55
N ASP A 3 17.51 7.90 22.85
CA ASP A 3 16.43 7.46 21.96
C ASP A 3 16.35 8.38 20.72
N ALA A 4 17.31 8.21 19.81
CA ALA A 4 17.32 8.96 18.56
C ALA A 4 16.28 8.30 17.63
N GLN A 5 15.33 9.11 17.15
CA GLN A 5 14.34 8.70 16.16
C GLN A 5 14.62 9.41 14.82
N PRO A 6 15.69 8.96 14.10
CA PRO A 6 16.05 9.57 12.84
C PRO A 6 15.05 9.21 11.75
N ILE A 7 14.71 10.19 10.91
CA ILE A 7 13.90 9.94 9.71
C ILE A 7 14.87 9.65 8.55
N VAL A 8 14.95 8.37 8.17
CA VAL A 8 15.84 7.92 7.10
C VAL A 8 15.06 7.89 5.78
N PRO A 9 15.57 8.49 4.68
CA PRO A 9 14.92 8.41 3.38
C PRO A 9 14.73 6.95 2.93
N ALA A 10 13.56 6.63 2.36
CA ALA A 10 13.25 5.28 1.87
C ALA A 10 14.30 4.75 0.89
N ARG A 11 14.84 5.62 0.01
CA ARG A 11 15.90 5.25 -0.92
C ARG A 11 17.18 4.80 -0.21
N ALA A 12 17.52 5.44 0.90
CA ALA A 12 18.68 5.04 1.70
C ALA A 12 18.44 3.67 2.36
N MET A 13 17.23 3.43 2.87
CA MET A 13 16.86 2.12 3.43
C MET A 13 16.93 1.01 2.38
N GLN A 14 16.46 1.24 1.16
CA GLN A 14 16.58 0.29 0.06
C GLN A 14 18.04 -0.02 -0.32
N LEU A 15 18.93 0.97 -0.26
CA LEU A 15 20.36 0.76 -0.49
C LEU A 15 21.00 -0.05 0.64
N ILE A 16 20.62 0.26 1.88
CA ILE A 16 21.09 -0.49 3.06
C ILE A 16 20.66 -1.96 2.93
N GLU A 17 19.38 -2.21 2.67
CA GLU A 17 18.83 -3.57 2.49
C GLU A 17 19.61 -4.37 1.45
N ARG A 18 19.91 -3.78 0.29
CA ARG A 18 20.69 -4.44 -0.78
C ARG A 18 22.13 -4.75 -0.40
N CYS A 19 22.69 -4.03 0.57
CA CYS A 19 24.05 -4.22 1.04
C CYS A 19 24.14 -5.16 2.25
N LEU A 20 23.01 -5.57 2.83
CA LEU A 20 22.98 -6.54 3.90
C LEU A 20 23.41 -7.91 3.36
N GLY A 21 24.38 -8.51 4.02
CA GLY A 21 24.86 -9.85 3.70
C GLY A 21 24.04 -10.93 4.40
N SER A 22 24.72 -11.99 4.86
CA SER A 22 24.06 -13.03 5.67
C SER A 22 23.58 -12.46 7.03
N ALA A 23 22.63 -13.15 7.65
CA ALA A 23 22.10 -12.77 8.96
C ALA A 23 23.18 -12.69 10.06
N GLU A 24 24.33 -13.32 9.86
CA GLU A 24 25.46 -13.32 10.80
C GLU A 24 26.40 -12.12 10.62
N THR A 25 26.26 -11.35 9.53
CA THR A 25 27.13 -10.20 9.28
C THR A 25 26.73 -9.04 10.19
N PRO A 26 27.60 -8.56 11.08
CA PRO A 26 27.26 -7.46 11.99
C PRO A 26 27.01 -6.17 11.22
N VAL A 27 25.97 -5.45 11.61
CA VAL A 27 25.61 -4.13 11.09
C VAL A 27 25.88 -3.10 12.17
N HIS A 28 26.75 -2.14 11.85
CA HIS A 28 27.05 -1.03 12.74
C HIS A 28 26.32 0.22 12.25
N VAL A 29 25.57 0.85 13.14
CA VAL A 29 24.81 2.05 12.84
C VAL A 29 25.28 3.20 13.72
N ALA A 30 25.59 4.33 13.11
CA ALA A 30 25.88 5.57 13.81
C ALA A 30 24.95 6.68 13.29
N VAL A 31 24.25 7.32 14.21
CA VAL A 31 23.35 8.45 13.91
C VAL A 31 23.99 9.73 14.41
N ARG A 32 24.11 10.72 13.55
CA ARG A 32 24.54 12.09 13.85
C ARG A 32 23.34 13.05 13.68
N SER A 33 23.56 14.32 13.91
CA SER A 33 22.49 15.31 13.84
C SER A 33 21.77 15.39 12.49
N SER A 34 22.50 15.18 11.39
CA SER A 34 21.98 15.34 10.02
C SER A 34 22.23 14.13 9.11
N GLU A 35 22.91 13.09 9.59
CA GLU A 35 23.29 11.93 8.80
C GLU A 35 23.22 10.63 9.57
N ILE A 36 23.00 9.54 8.85
CA ILE A 36 23.15 8.18 9.32
C ILE A 36 24.30 7.50 8.56
N LEU A 37 25.13 6.78 9.29
CA LEU A 37 26.19 5.94 8.74
C LEU A 37 25.85 4.49 9.08
N VAL A 38 25.84 3.64 8.06
CA VAL A 38 25.63 2.19 8.22
C VAL A 38 26.81 1.44 7.61
N LYS A 39 27.45 0.61 8.41
CA LYS A 39 28.57 -0.23 7.97
C LYS A 39 28.19 -1.69 8.09
N THR A 40 28.34 -2.43 7.00
CA THR A 40 28.15 -3.89 6.94
C THR A 40 29.27 -4.51 6.11
N GLY A 41 30.06 -5.41 6.70
CA GLY A 41 31.24 -5.95 6.05
C GLY A 41 32.21 -4.84 5.56
N PRO A 42 32.62 -4.87 4.27
CA PRO A 42 33.48 -3.84 3.69
C PRO A 42 32.74 -2.57 3.28
N THR A 43 31.40 -2.57 3.27
CA THR A 43 30.58 -1.47 2.74
C THR A 43 30.20 -0.49 3.84
N THR A 44 30.34 0.80 3.54
CA THR A 44 29.81 1.89 4.38
C THR A 44 28.88 2.77 3.56
N ILE A 45 27.68 2.99 4.06
CA ILE A 45 26.65 3.83 3.46
C ILE A 45 26.49 5.06 4.35
N SER A 46 26.56 6.23 3.76
CA SER A 46 26.18 7.50 4.41
C SER A 46 24.92 8.04 3.74
N ALA A 47 23.95 8.47 4.54
CA ALA A 47 22.76 9.10 4.04
C ALA A 47 22.38 10.30 4.92
N ARG A 48 21.94 11.40 4.28
CA ARG A 48 21.40 12.55 4.98
C ARG A 48 20.02 12.20 5.54
N LEU A 49 19.75 12.61 6.77
CA LEU A 49 18.44 12.44 7.41
C LEU A 49 17.43 13.45 6.83
N VAL A 50 16.15 13.09 6.90
CA VAL A 50 15.06 14.00 6.57
C VAL A 50 14.80 14.87 7.80
N GLU A 51 14.79 16.18 7.60
CA GLU A 51 14.46 17.15 8.64
C GLU A 51 12.94 17.17 8.92
N GLY A 52 12.57 17.37 10.18
CA GLY A 52 11.18 17.49 10.60
C GLY A 52 10.74 16.41 11.59
N ARG A 53 9.45 16.32 11.78
CA ARG A 53 8.83 15.28 12.62
C ARG A 53 8.22 14.20 11.75
N PHE A 54 8.42 12.95 12.13
CA PHE A 54 7.70 11.84 11.50
C PHE A 54 6.18 12.02 11.73
N PRO A 55 5.35 11.89 10.70
CA PRO A 55 3.89 12.01 10.84
C PRO A 55 3.34 11.06 11.91
N ARG A 56 2.32 11.49 12.63
CA ARG A 56 1.60 10.62 13.55
C ARG A 56 0.76 9.63 12.74
N TRP A 57 1.36 8.54 12.30
CA TRP A 57 0.71 7.59 11.41
C TRP A 57 -0.60 7.01 11.99
N ARG A 58 -0.72 6.93 13.33
CA ARG A 58 -1.95 6.47 14.00
C ARG A 58 -3.14 7.39 13.73
N ASP A 59 -2.90 8.68 13.55
CA ASP A 59 -3.96 9.67 13.29
C ASP A 59 -4.51 9.56 11.86
N VAL A 60 -3.78 8.90 10.95
CA VAL A 60 -4.23 8.66 9.56
C VAL A 60 -4.95 7.32 9.38
N PHE A 61 -4.97 6.47 10.42
CA PHE A 61 -5.77 5.26 10.45
C PHE A 61 -7.10 5.55 11.16
N PRO A 62 -8.16 5.88 10.43
CA PRO A 62 -9.43 6.19 11.05
C PRO A 62 -10.02 4.93 11.71
N ASP A 63 -10.55 5.10 12.91
CA ASP A 63 -11.44 4.11 13.53
C ASP A 63 -12.87 4.39 13.02
N ARG A 64 -13.42 3.45 12.26
CA ARG A 64 -14.71 3.59 11.60
C ARG A 64 -15.58 2.37 11.91
N PRO A 65 -16.33 2.38 13.01
CA PRO A 65 -17.19 1.24 13.38
C PRO A 65 -18.25 0.93 12.31
N ASP A 66 -18.69 1.94 11.56
CA ASP A 66 -19.74 1.81 10.54
C ASP A 66 -19.18 1.54 9.13
N ALA A 67 -17.87 1.32 8.98
CA ALA A 67 -17.29 1.01 7.68
C ALA A 67 -17.78 -0.35 7.16
N VAL A 68 -18.06 -0.40 5.86
CA VAL A 68 -18.24 -1.66 5.14
C VAL A 68 -16.91 -2.39 5.15
N ARG A 69 -16.89 -3.62 5.65
CA ARG A 69 -15.72 -4.50 5.67
C ARG A 69 -15.90 -5.65 4.72
N VAL A 70 -14.95 -5.80 3.81
CA VAL A 70 -14.94 -6.89 2.85
C VAL A 70 -13.65 -7.67 3.02
N HIS A 71 -13.77 -8.99 3.16
CA HIS A 71 -12.62 -9.89 3.28
C HIS A 71 -12.27 -10.44 1.91
N LEU A 72 -10.99 -10.35 1.55
CA LEU A 72 -10.44 -10.74 0.26
C LEU A 72 -9.14 -11.51 0.46
N VAL A 73 -8.74 -12.30 -0.53
CA VAL A 73 -7.45 -12.98 -0.54
C VAL A 73 -6.46 -12.19 -1.38
N ALA A 74 -5.26 -11.94 -0.87
CA ALA A 74 -4.25 -11.07 -1.47
C ALA A 74 -3.86 -11.44 -2.91
N GLY A 75 -3.62 -12.72 -3.19
CA GLY A 75 -3.19 -13.19 -4.50
C GLY A 75 -4.22 -12.94 -5.61
N PRO A 76 -5.45 -13.46 -5.48
CA PRO A 76 -6.53 -13.17 -6.43
C PRO A 76 -6.79 -11.68 -6.61
N LEU A 77 -6.80 -10.90 -5.52
CA LEU A 77 -7.00 -9.45 -5.60
C LEU A 77 -5.86 -8.78 -6.37
N LEU A 78 -4.60 -9.13 -6.11
CA LEU A 78 -3.46 -8.57 -6.84
C LEU A 78 -3.51 -8.90 -8.34
N ALA A 79 -3.89 -10.13 -8.68
CA ALA A 79 -4.05 -10.53 -10.08
C ALA A 79 -5.14 -9.70 -10.79
N ALA A 80 -6.29 -9.53 -10.15
CA ALA A 80 -7.40 -8.74 -10.67
C ALA A 80 -7.03 -7.25 -10.84
N VAL A 81 -6.36 -6.66 -9.85
CA VAL A 81 -5.90 -5.26 -9.92
C VAL A 81 -4.91 -5.07 -11.08
N ARG A 82 -3.97 -5.99 -11.27
CA ARG A 82 -3.01 -5.93 -12.38
C ARG A 82 -3.70 -6.05 -13.74
N GLN A 83 -4.67 -6.92 -13.87
CA GLN A 83 -5.44 -7.09 -15.10
C GLN A 83 -6.27 -5.84 -15.41
N ALA A 84 -6.97 -5.30 -14.41
CA ALA A 84 -7.76 -4.08 -14.58
C ALA A 84 -6.89 -2.87 -14.94
N ALA A 85 -5.67 -2.81 -14.43
CA ALA A 85 -4.74 -1.71 -14.66
C ALA A 85 -4.10 -1.70 -16.06
N ILE A 86 -4.21 -2.79 -16.84
CA ILE A 86 -3.55 -2.88 -18.17
C ILE A 86 -3.98 -1.75 -19.10
N VAL A 87 -5.24 -1.35 -19.04
CA VAL A 87 -5.79 -0.29 -19.91
C VAL A 87 -5.64 1.11 -19.34
N THR A 88 -5.18 1.25 -18.09
CA THR A 88 -5.03 2.58 -17.47
C THR A 88 -3.78 3.28 -18.02
N SER A 89 -3.91 4.57 -18.30
CA SER A 89 -2.82 5.45 -18.73
C SER A 89 -2.42 6.41 -17.62
N GLU A 90 -1.36 7.19 -17.83
CA GLU A 90 -0.99 8.27 -16.91
C GLU A 90 -2.08 9.35 -16.78
N GLN A 91 -2.95 9.49 -17.78
CA GLN A 91 -4.06 10.43 -17.79
C GLN A 91 -5.31 9.87 -17.12
N SER A 92 -5.57 8.55 -17.27
CA SER A 92 -6.70 7.84 -16.67
C SER A 92 -6.26 6.93 -15.52
N LYS A 93 -5.54 7.46 -14.53
CA LYS A 93 -4.81 6.73 -13.48
C LYS A 93 -5.63 5.79 -12.60
N GLY A 94 -6.94 5.81 -12.68
CA GLY A 94 -7.81 5.12 -11.74
C GLY A 94 -8.39 3.82 -12.25
N VAL A 95 -8.55 2.88 -11.33
CA VAL A 95 -9.43 1.72 -11.46
C VAL A 95 -10.59 1.94 -10.52
N ASP A 96 -11.81 1.72 -11.02
CA ASP A 96 -13.03 1.70 -10.22
C ASP A 96 -13.18 0.33 -9.56
N PHE A 97 -13.42 0.34 -8.25
CA PHE A 97 -13.70 -0.83 -7.43
C PHE A 97 -15.15 -0.75 -6.96
N ALA A 98 -16.01 -1.62 -7.45
CA ALA A 98 -17.41 -1.70 -7.05
C ALA A 98 -17.63 -2.99 -6.24
N PHE A 99 -17.99 -2.84 -4.98
CA PHE A 99 -18.31 -3.92 -4.05
C PHE A 99 -19.82 -4.02 -3.95
N GLU A 100 -20.43 -4.96 -4.64
CA GLU A 100 -21.88 -5.07 -4.71
C GLU A 100 -22.33 -6.50 -5.06
N ASN A 101 -23.48 -6.91 -4.56
CA ASN A 101 -24.14 -8.16 -4.96
C ASN A 101 -23.26 -9.43 -4.88
N GLY A 102 -22.40 -9.53 -3.88
CA GLY A 102 -21.49 -10.69 -3.73
C GLY A 102 -20.31 -10.68 -4.72
N GLN A 103 -20.04 -9.55 -5.37
CA GLN A 103 -18.94 -9.39 -6.32
C GLN A 103 -18.15 -8.12 -6.08
N LEU A 104 -16.84 -8.20 -6.31
CA LEU A 104 -15.97 -7.06 -6.53
C LEU A 104 -15.74 -6.94 -8.02
N VAL A 105 -16.21 -5.84 -8.60
CA VAL A 105 -15.99 -5.51 -10.01
C VAL A 105 -14.92 -4.44 -10.10
N LEU A 106 -13.81 -4.75 -10.76
CA LEU A 106 -12.76 -3.79 -11.08
C LEU A 106 -12.94 -3.36 -12.54
N SER A 107 -12.98 -2.07 -12.80
CA SER A 107 -13.05 -1.53 -14.15
C SER A 107 -12.07 -0.40 -14.38
N GLY A 108 -11.35 -0.48 -15.49
CA GLY A 108 -10.46 0.56 -15.99
C GLY A 108 -10.91 1.02 -17.38
N ARG A 109 -10.69 2.29 -17.68
CA ARG A 109 -11.01 2.86 -19.00
C ARG A 109 -9.91 3.80 -19.44
N SER A 110 -9.55 3.72 -20.71
CA SER A 110 -8.68 4.67 -21.39
C SER A 110 -9.18 4.91 -22.80
N ALA A 111 -9.10 6.15 -23.26
CA ALA A 111 -9.50 6.50 -24.64
C ALA A 111 -8.65 5.78 -25.70
N GLU A 112 -7.39 5.46 -25.39
CA GLU A 112 -6.45 4.84 -26.32
C GLU A 112 -6.45 3.30 -26.23
N SER A 113 -6.59 2.76 -25.01
CA SER A 113 -6.41 1.33 -24.74
C SER A 113 -7.71 0.57 -24.53
N GLY A 114 -8.85 1.26 -24.53
CA GLY A 114 -10.17 0.65 -24.36
C GLY A 114 -10.57 0.46 -22.90
N GLU A 115 -11.30 -0.61 -22.61
CA GLU A 115 -11.90 -0.89 -21.30
C GLU A 115 -11.48 -2.26 -20.79
N SER A 116 -11.33 -2.35 -19.47
CA SER A 116 -11.16 -3.61 -18.74
C SER A 116 -12.27 -3.78 -17.73
N ARG A 117 -12.73 -5.01 -17.53
CA ARG A 117 -13.69 -5.38 -16.50
C ARG A 117 -13.32 -6.75 -15.95
N ILE A 118 -13.01 -6.80 -14.66
CA ILE A 118 -12.61 -8.01 -13.95
C ILE A 118 -13.57 -8.19 -12.79
N GLU A 119 -14.05 -9.41 -12.60
CA GLU A 119 -15.00 -9.75 -11.55
C GLU A 119 -14.40 -10.79 -10.61
N LEU A 120 -14.50 -10.54 -9.31
CA LEU A 120 -14.11 -11.45 -8.25
C LEU A 120 -15.32 -11.73 -7.36
N PRO A 121 -15.64 -12.99 -7.04
CA PRO A 121 -16.65 -13.31 -6.04
C PRO A 121 -16.13 -12.88 -4.66
N ILE A 122 -17.01 -12.26 -3.87
CA ILE A 122 -16.72 -11.82 -2.50
C ILE A 122 -17.90 -12.18 -1.58
N ASP A 123 -17.60 -12.43 -0.32
CA ASP A 123 -18.63 -12.59 0.69
C ASP A 123 -19.05 -11.22 1.26
N HIS A 124 -19.84 -10.50 0.45
CA HIS A 124 -20.40 -9.22 0.83
C HIS A 124 -21.82 -9.07 0.26
N ALA A 125 -22.80 -9.08 1.16
CA ALA A 125 -24.22 -8.91 0.84
C ALA A 125 -24.78 -7.55 1.27
N GLY A 126 -23.92 -6.63 1.74
CA GLY A 126 -24.32 -5.30 2.22
C GLY A 126 -24.58 -4.30 1.12
N ALA A 127 -24.76 -3.04 1.53
CA ALA A 127 -24.90 -1.91 0.61
C ALA A 127 -23.71 -1.80 -0.32
N GLY A 128 -23.94 -1.57 -1.60
CA GLY A 128 -22.90 -1.41 -2.59
C GLY A 128 -22.07 -0.16 -2.32
N VAL A 129 -20.74 -0.32 -2.39
CA VAL A 129 -19.79 0.82 -2.29
C VAL A 129 -18.92 0.81 -3.53
N ARG A 130 -18.75 1.99 -4.12
CA ARG A 130 -17.84 2.18 -5.26
C ARG A 130 -16.78 3.22 -4.90
N ILE A 131 -15.53 2.94 -5.23
CA ILE A 131 -14.40 3.81 -4.97
C ILE A 131 -13.41 3.74 -6.15
N LYS A 132 -12.84 4.88 -6.54
CA LYS A 132 -11.81 4.94 -7.59
C LYS A 132 -10.44 5.06 -6.94
N MET A 133 -9.53 4.14 -7.22
CA MET A 133 -8.20 4.12 -6.61
C MET A 133 -7.09 3.98 -7.67
N ASP A 134 -5.91 4.52 -7.35
CA ASP A 134 -4.72 4.26 -8.16
C ASP A 134 -4.27 2.80 -7.94
N PRO A 135 -4.28 1.96 -8.98
CA PRO A 135 -3.95 0.54 -8.88
C PRO A 135 -2.51 0.29 -8.43
N ARG A 136 -1.62 1.28 -8.56
CA ARG A 136 -0.23 1.17 -8.11
C ARG A 136 -0.16 1.06 -6.59
N PHE A 137 -0.89 1.90 -5.85
CA PHE A 137 -0.92 1.85 -4.40
C PHE A 137 -1.54 0.57 -3.87
N VAL A 138 -2.62 0.09 -4.51
CA VAL A 138 -3.22 -1.21 -4.15
C VAL A 138 -2.23 -2.35 -4.40
N SER A 139 -1.53 -2.32 -5.54
CA SER A 139 -0.52 -3.31 -5.87
C SER A 139 0.70 -3.26 -4.94
N ASP A 140 1.10 -2.06 -4.48
CA ASP A 140 2.22 -1.90 -3.55
C ASP A 140 1.92 -2.53 -2.18
N PHE A 141 0.69 -2.38 -1.70
CA PHE A 141 0.21 -3.05 -0.50
C PHE A 141 0.20 -4.58 -0.67
N LEU A 142 -0.38 -5.08 -1.77
CA LEU A 142 -0.58 -6.51 -1.96
C LEU A 142 0.71 -7.29 -2.29
N ARG A 143 1.71 -6.64 -2.90
CA ARG A 143 2.97 -7.29 -3.31
C ARG A 143 3.86 -7.77 -2.18
N VAL A 144 3.72 -7.18 -1.00
CA VAL A 144 4.52 -7.55 0.18
C VAL A 144 3.88 -8.67 1.00
N LEU A 145 2.67 -9.11 0.60
CA LEU A 145 1.92 -10.16 1.25
C LEU A 145 2.08 -11.50 0.51
N ASP A 146 2.05 -12.59 1.25
CA ASP A 146 1.89 -13.91 0.64
C ASP A 146 0.50 -14.02 0.01
N GLY A 147 0.43 -14.68 -1.14
CA GLY A 147 -0.80 -14.73 -1.95
C GLY A 147 -2.02 -15.34 -1.26
N GLY A 148 -1.83 -16.12 -0.19
CA GLY A 148 -2.89 -16.72 0.61
C GLY A 148 -3.35 -15.87 1.80
N VAL A 149 -2.76 -14.72 2.05
CA VAL A 149 -3.10 -13.85 3.19
C VAL A 149 -4.49 -13.24 3.02
N ASN A 150 -5.28 -13.26 4.09
CA ASN A 150 -6.56 -12.56 4.15
C ASN A 150 -6.35 -11.07 4.37
N VAL A 151 -7.04 -10.28 3.60
CA VAL A 151 -7.04 -8.82 3.66
C VAL A 151 -8.45 -8.34 3.96
N SER A 152 -8.60 -7.53 4.99
CA SER A 152 -9.82 -6.77 5.27
C SER A 152 -9.72 -5.41 4.60
N VAL A 153 -10.67 -5.10 3.72
CA VAL A 153 -10.82 -3.79 3.06
C VAL A 153 -11.98 -3.05 3.70
N GLU A 154 -11.70 -1.90 4.31
CA GLU A 154 -12.67 -1.07 5.02
C GLU A 154 -12.98 0.17 4.20
N LEU A 155 -14.26 0.38 3.90
CA LEU A 155 -14.78 1.45 3.05
C LEU A 155 -15.96 2.14 3.73
N THR A 156 -16.08 3.45 3.56
CA THR A 156 -17.25 4.22 4.03
C THR A 156 -18.03 4.78 2.86
N ASP A 157 -17.33 5.42 1.94
CA ASP A 157 -17.92 6.08 0.76
C ASP A 157 -16.85 6.23 -0.35
N ALA A 158 -17.23 6.86 -1.46
CA ALA A 158 -16.36 7.05 -2.62
C ALA A 158 -15.21 8.06 -2.41
N GLN A 159 -15.27 8.88 -1.38
CA GLN A 159 -14.34 10.00 -1.15
C GLN A 159 -13.46 9.79 0.09
N SER A 160 -13.88 8.90 0.96
CA SER A 160 -13.15 8.57 2.19
C SER A 160 -12.02 7.60 1.91
N ALA A 161 -10.94 7.69 2.69
CA ALA A 161 -9.80 6.79 2.59
C ALA A 161 -10.25 5.31 2.69
N CYS A 162 -9.73 4.47 1.81
CA CYS A 162 -9.81 3.02 1.92
C CYS A 162 -8.74 2.55 2.92
N VAL A 163 -9.10 1.71 3.86
CA VAL A 163 -8.17 1.12 4.82
C VAL A 163 -8.07 -0.37 4.56
N CYS A 164 -6.87 -0.85 4.30
CA CYS A 164 -6.58 -2.27 4.16
C CYS A 164 -5.84 -2.77 5.40
N ARG A 165 -6.21 -3.93 5.93
CA ARG A 165 -5.57 -4.54 7.10
C ARG A 165 -5.38 -6.03 6.88
N THR A 166 -4.34 -6.58 7.51
CA THR A 166 -4.10 -8.01 7.65
C THR A 166 -4.25 -8.44 9.11
N ASP A 167 -4.42 -9.72 9.35
CA ASP A 167 -4.62 -10.27 10.69
C ASP A 167 -3.38 -10.12 11.61
N ASP A 168 -2.19 -9.99 11.03
CA ASP A 168 -0.92 -9.76 11.73
C ASP A 168 -0.68 -8.29 12.12
N GLY A 169 -1.66 -7.41 11.82
CA GLY A 169 -1.61 -5.99 12.17
C GLY A 169 -0.93 -5.08 11.14
N TYR A 170 -0.55 -5.60 9.96
CA TYR A 170 -0.12 -4.73 8.88
C TYR A 170 -1.31 -3.93 8.34
N GLY A 171 -1.14 -2.63 8.20
CA GLY A 171 -2.18 -1.72 7.75
C GLY A 171 -1.71 -0.78 6.65
N TYR A 172 -2.60 -0.46 5.72
CA TYR A 172 -2.33 0.44 4.61
C TYR A 172 -3.53 1.33 4.31
N VAL A 173 -3.30 2.62 4.11
CA VAL A 173 -4.36 3.60 3.84
C VAL A 173 -4.17 4.15 2.44
N ILE A 174 -5.25 4.10 1.63
CA ILE A 174 -5.25 4.60 0.26
C ILE A 174 -6.29 5.71 0.15
N MET A 175 -5.86 6.89 -0.24
CA MET A 175 -6.80 7.95 -0.61
C MET A 175 -7.38 7.68 -1.99
N PRO A 176 -8.71 7.79 -2.16
CA PRO A 176 -9.34 7.66 -3.46
C PRO A 176 -8.91 8.79 -4.41
N LEU A 177 -9.00 8.51 -5.68
CA LEU A 177 -8.92 9.54 -6.71
C LEU A 177 -10.23 10.33 -6.74
N ALA A 178 -10.16 11.62 -7.03
CA ALA A 178 -11.35 12.41 -7.22
C ALA A 178 -12.21 11.80 -8.36
N ALA A 179 -13.52 11.75 -8.17
CA ALA A 179 -14.44 11.44 -9.25
C ALA A 179 -14.37 12.58 -10.28
N ASP A 180 -14.23 12.23 -11.55
CA ASP A 180 -14.29 13.16 -12.68
C ASP A 180 -15.71 13.70 -12.86
#